data_dd04eb6ea159e5bfac037526ce7bc7f4
#
_entry.id   dd04eb6ea159e5bfac037526ce7bc7f4
#
_cell.length_a   1.000
_cell.length_b   1.000
_cell.length_c   1.000
_cell.angle_alpha   90.00
_cell.angle_beta   90.00
_cell.angle_gamma   90.00
#
_symmetry.space_group_name_H-M   'P 1'
#
loop_
_entity.id
_entity.type
_entity.pdbx_description
1 polymer ?
#
loop_
_entity_poly.entity_id
_entity_poly.type
_entity_poly.pdbx_seq_one_letter_code
_entity_poly.pdbx_strand_id
1 'polypeptide(L)'
;MPALAVQFNLGEFEGQFDSAFSFGTSISTANPDPALHNSANSDDGRLNFASGDVFSAVFKGTHDLELKHANLGVFLRGTYWYDTALRDHDQRFKQVEDNNRKRSAKTAGTQLLDAFGYYLYDIDGQPGSARLGKQVVNWGESTFIQGGLNVINPFNLAALRRPGSEVKDALVPVNLFYFTQNLTEALSVDGFYQLDWDQTQLDNCGTFFSNNDFLPDGCDGLDVGARLLGNPAAVAGLAPFGVNLTSEGVRIPRGE
;
A
#
# COMPACT_ATOMS: atom_id res chain seq x y z
N MET A 1 12.09 -6.62 -16.21
CA MET A 1 11.28 -5.46 -16.65
C MET A 1 12.12 -4.61 -17.59
N PRO A 2 11.63 -4.16 -18.74
CA PRO A 2 12.33 -3.14 -19.51
C PRO A 2 12.27 -1.82 -18.71
N ALA A 3 13.43 -1.26 -18.41
CA ALA A 3 13.57 0.07 -17.81
C ALA A 3 14.14 1.00 -18.88
N LEU A 4 13.57 2.17 -19.00
CA LEU A 4 14.03 3.23 -19.91
C LEU A 4 14.45 4.41 -19.06
N ALA A 5 15.71 4.80 -19.16
CA ALA A 5 16.27 5.96 -18.51
C ALA A 5 16.60 7.04 -19.56
N VAL A 6 16.13 8.25 -19.33
CA VAL A 6 16.41 9.40 -20.19
C VAL A 6 16.99 10.52 -19.33
N GLN A 7 18.19 10.96 -19.69
CA GLN A 7 18.79 12.16 -19.10
C GLN A 7 18.55 13.35 -20.04
N PHE A 8 18.25 14.50 -19.48
CA PHE A 8 17.99 15.73 -20.22
C PHE A 8 18.41 16.96 -19.42
N ASN A 9 18.64 18.06 -20.10
CA ASN A 9 18.93 19.34 -19.48
C ASN A 9 17.82 20.35 -19.83
N LEU A 10 17.33 21.06 -18.83
CA LEU A 10 16.34 22.12 -18.99
C LEU A 10 16.90 23.43 -18.44
N GLY A 11 17.67 24.15 -19.27
CA GLY A 11 18.45 25.30 -18.84
C GLY A 11 19.56 24.86 -17.88
N GLU A 12 19.54 25.38 -16.65
CA GLU A 12 20.49 25.04 -15.58
C GLU A 12 20.08 23.80 -14.77
N PHE A 13 18.92 23.18 -15.09
CA PHE A 13 18.47 21.98 -14.42
C PHE A 13 18.94 20.73 -15.16
N GLU A 14 19.50 19.79 -14.42
CA GLU A 14 19.78 18.44 -14.88
C GLU A 14 18.55 17.57 -14.54
N GLY A 15 18.00 16.87 -15.52
CA GLY A 15 16.84 16.02 -15.37
C GLY A 15 17.16 14.56 -15.66
N GLN A 16 16.57 13.66 -14.88
CA GLN A 16 16.55 12.23 -15.16
C GLN A 16 15.11 11.73 -15.07
N PHE A 17 14.70 10.99 -16.10
CA PHE A 17 13.38 10.36 -16.14
C PHE A 17 13.53 8.87 -16.40
N ASP A 18 13.09 8.07 -15.44
CA ASP A 18 13.13 6.61 -15.50
C ASP A 18 11.70 6.04 -15.59
N SER A 19 11.54 5.02 -16.41
CA SER A 19 10.25 4.34 -16.59
C SER A 19 10.41 2.83 -16.52
N ALA A 20 9.55 2.19 -15.75
CA ALA A 20 9.46 0.74 -15.66
C ALA A 20 8.02 0.29 -15.95
N PHE A 21 7.88 -0.69 -16.85
CA PHE A 21 6.61 -1.31 -17.16
C PHE A 21 6.65 -2.78 -16.79
N SER A 22 5.56 -3.28 -16.21
CA SER A 22 5.42 -4.69 -15.91
C SER A 22 4.03 -5.18 -16.30
N PHE A 23 3.98 -6.43 -16.73
CA PHE A 23 2.76 -7.20 -16.88
C PHE A 23 2.96 -8.53 -16.15
N GLY A 24 1.97 -8.92 -15.37
CA GLY A 24 2.03 -10.16 -14.61
C GLY A 24 0.64 -10.75 -14.41
N THR A 25 0.58 -12.07 -14.28
CA THR A 25 -0.65 -12.79 -13.98
C THR A 25 -0.43 -13.80 -12.87
N SER A 26 -1.47 -14.04 -12.08
CA SER A 26 -1.50 -15.02 -11.00
C SER A 26 -2.68 -15.95 -11.17
N ILE A 27 -2.45 -17.26 -11.01
CA ILE A 27 -3.42 -18.31 -11.23
C ILE A 27 -3.55 -19.15 -9.95
N SER A 28 -4.76 -19.44 -9.53
CA SER A 28 -5.03 -20.35 -8.42
C SER A 28 -4.71 -21.79 -8.84
N THR A 29 -3.91 -22.50 -8.06
CA THR A 29 -3.50 -23.88 -8.34
C THR A 29 -4.32 -24.92 -7.60
N ALA A 30 -5.17 -24.50 -6.66
CA ALA A 30 -6.00 -25.39 -5.85
C ALA A 30 -7.39 -24.79 -5.63
N ASN A 31 -8.37 -25.66 -5.36
CA ASN A 31 -9.66 -25.21 -4.86
C ASN A 31 -9.54 -24.72 -3.41
N PRO A 32 -10.47 -23.84 -2.96
CA PRO A 32 -10.53 -23.41 -1.57
C PRO A 32 -10.64 -24.60 -0.61
N ASP A 33 -9.85 -24.60 0.46
CA ASP A 33 -9.96 -25.60 1.51
C ASP A 33 -11.21 -25.31 2.36
N PRO A 34 -12.18 -26.26 2.47
CA PRO A 34 -13.39 -26.08 3.27
C PRO A 34 -13.13 -25.70 4.74
N ALA A 35 -11.99 -26.07 5.30
CA ALA A 35 -11.62 -25.71 6.67
C ALA A 35 -11.31 -24.20 6.82
N LEU A 36 -10.99 -23.53 5.73
CA LEU A 36 -10.59 -22.12 5.72
C LEU A 36 -11.69 -21.14 5.31
N HIS A 37 -12.85 -21.63 4.86
CA HIS A 37 -14.01 -20.82 4.49
C HIS A 37 -15.30 -21.30 5.15
N ASN A 38 -15.20 -21.71 6.41
CA ASN A 38 -16.32 -22.18 7.22
C ASN A 38 -17.01 -21.06 8.01
N SER A 39 -16.68 -19.83 7.74
CA SER A 39 -17.20 -18.64 8.43
C SER A 39 -17.48 -17.52 7.41
N ALA A 40 -18.67 -16.93 7.51
CA ALA A 40 -19.05 -15.74 6.74
C ALA A 40 -18.15 -14.51 6.96
N ASN A 41 -17.19 -14.60 7.87
CA ASN A 41 -16.20 -13.55 8.14
C ASN A 41 -14.84 -13.80 7.46
N SER A 42 -14.73 -14.83 6.62
CA SER A 42 -13.46 -15.20 5.99
C SER A 42 -13.60 -15.95 4.67
N ASP A 43 -14.77 -15.92 4.03
CA ASP A 43 -15.05 -16.73 2.84
C ASP A 43 -15.09 -15.96 1.52
N ASP A 44 -15.30 -14.65 1.53
CA ASP A 44 -15.46 -13.81 0.34
C ASP A 44 -14.32 -14.00 -0.69
N GLY A 45 -13.08 -13.83 -0.28
CA GLY A 45 -11.93 -13.99 -1.18
C GLY A 45 -11.65 -15.43 -1.56
N ARG A 46 -11.95 -16.38 -0.67
CA ARG A 46 -11.68 -17.80 -0.89
C ARG A 46 -12.67 -18.45 -1.85
N LEU A 47 -13.95 -18.08 -1.75
CA LEU A 47 -15.00 -18.61 -2.62
C LEU A 47 -14.99 -18.01 -4.02
N ASN A 48 -14.33 -16.88 -4.20
CA ASN A 48 -14.23 -16.24 -5.51
C ASN A 48 -13.37 -17.00 -6.52
N PHE A 49 -12.39 -17.78 -6.07
CA PHE A 49 -11.39 -18.37 -6.97
C PHE A 49 -11.25 -19.88 -6.75
N ALA A 50 -11.45 -20.66 -7.80
CA ALA A 50 -11.20 -22.10 -7.83
C ALA A 50 -9.86 -22.41 -8.51
N SER A 51 -9.50 -23.69 -8.53
CA SER A 51 -8.31 -24.16 -9.26
C SER A 51 -8.40 -23.81 -10.74
N GLY A 52 -7.36 -23.20 -11.27
CA GLY A 52 -7.26 -22.75 -12.65
C GLY A 52 -7.74 -21.32 -12.92
N ASP A 53 -8.42 -20.68 -11.95
CA ASP A 53 -8.89 -19.30 -12.13
C ASP A 53 -7.73 -18.31 -12.08
N VAL A 54 -7.74 -17.33 -12.98
CA VAL A 54 -6.83 -16.16 -12.92
C VAL A 54 -7.40 -15.18 -11.91
N PHE A 55 -6.70 -14.98 -10.80
CA PHE A 55 -7.16 -14.10 -9.75
C PHE A 55 -6.53 -12.68 -9.80
N SER A 56 -5.54 -12.47 -10.67
CA SER A 56 -4.97 -11.16 -10.95
C SER A 56 -4.24 -11.19 -12.29
N ALA A 57 -4.45 -10.15 -13.11
CA ALA A 57 -3.75 -9.93 -14.38
C ALA A 57 -3.50 -8.43 -14.53
N VAL A 58 -2.31 -7.98 -14.08
CA VAL A 58 -1.99 -6.58 -13.88
C VAL A 58 -1.02 -6.07 -14.93
N PHE A 59 -1.37 -4.95 -15.54
CA PHE A 59 -0.43 -4.03 -16.19
C PHE A 59 -0.11 -2.90 -15.22
N LYS A 60 1.19 -2.61 -15.01
CA LYS A 60 1.68 -1.55 -14.13
C LYS A 60 2.78 -0.74 -14.83
N GLY A 61 2.74 0.58 -14.64
CA GLY A 61 3.81 1.49 -14.98
C GLY A 61 4.26 2.29 -13.75
N THR A 62 5.57 2.46 -13.61
CA THR A 62 6.18 3.30 -12.57
C THR A 62 7.15 4.25 -13.23
N HIS A 63 7.09 5.52 -12.84
CA HIS A 63 7.92 6.58 -13.40
C HIS A 63 8.57 7.37 -12.28
N ASP A 64 9.87 7.58 -12.41
CA ASP A 64 10.68 8.40 -11.53
C ASP A 64 11.14 9.63 -12.31
N LEU A 65 11.01 10.80 -11.73
CA LEU A 65 11.54 12.06 -12.24
C LEU A 65 12.40 12.71 -11.17
N GLU A 66 13.65 12.94 -11.50
CA GLU A 66 14.56 13.76 -10.70
C GLU A 66 14.95 15.02 -11.47
N LEU A 67 14.85 16.16 -10.81
CA LEU A 67 15.32 17.45 -11.31
C LEU A 67 16.31 18.03 -10.31
N LYS A 68 17.49 18.44 -10.79
CA LYS A 68 18.61 18.93 -9.99
C LYS A 68 19.07 20.29 -10.48
N HIS A 69 19.35 21.19 -9.55
CA HIS A 69 20.02 22.46 -9.83
C HIS A 69 20.98 22.77 -8.69
N ALA A 70 22.27 22.76 -8.98
CA ALA A 70 23.33 22.90 -7.97
C ALA A 70 23.13 21.90 -6.80
N ASN A 71 22.91 22.41 -5.60
CA ASN A 71 22.74 21.61 -4.39
C ASN A 71 21.26 21.28 -4.06
N LEU A 72 20.32 21.78 -4.85
CA LEU A 72 18.90 21.54 -4.68
C LEU A 72 18.39 20.51 -5.68
N GLY A 73 17.47 19.67 -5.27
CA GLY A 73 16.77 18.77 -6.19
C GLY A 73 15.36 18.46 -5.74
N VAL A 74 14.59 17.91 -6.69
CA VAL A 74 13.23 17.42 -6.46
C VAL A 74 13.16 16.03 -7.04
N PHE A 75 12.57 15.10 -6.28
CA PHE A 75 12.31 13.74 -6.71
C PHE A 75 10.81 13.46 -6.67
N LEU A 76 10.28 12.90 -7.76
CA LEU A 76 8.90 12.48 -7.90
C LEU A 76 8.85 11.04 -8.38
N ARG A 77 8.02 10.20 -7.74
CA ARG A 77 7.71 8.84 -8.18
C ARG A 77 6.20 8.67 -8.30
N GLY A 78 5.75 8.32 -9.49
CA GLY A 78 4.36 8.00 -9.77
C GLY A 78 4.20 6.57 -10.26
N THR A 79 3.07 5.94 -9.92
CA THR A 79 2.70 4.61 -10.42
C THR A 79 1.25 4.59 -10.86
N TYR A 80 0.94 3.72 -11.80
CA TYR A 80 -0.42 3.35 -12.18
C TYR A 80 -0.52 1.86 -12.44
N TRP A 81 -1.70 1.33 -12.30
CA TRP A 81 -1.99 -0.09 -12.51
C TRP A 81 -3.42 -0.31 -13.00
N TYR A 82 -3.62 -1.43 -13.66
CA TYR A 82 -4.91 -1.91 -14.10
C TYR A 82 -4.92 -3.44 -14.03
N ASP A 83 -5.82 -4.01 -13.21
CA ASP A 83 -6.01 -5.45 -13.08
C ASP A 83 -7.25 -5.87 -13.87
N THR A 84 -7.03 -6.49 -15.03
CA THR A 84 -8.10 -6.91 -15.93
C THR A 84 -8.93 -8.05 -15.32
N ALA A 85 -8.30 -8.94 -14.56
CA ALA A 85 -9.01 -10.08 -13.97
C ALA A 85 -10.02 -9.65 -12.88
N LEU A 86 -9.65 -8.63 -12.09
CA LEU A 86 -10.52 -8.16 -11.02
C LEU A 86 -11.52 -7.09 -11.48
N ARG A 87 -11.18 -6.33 -12.53
CA ARG A 87 -11.99 -5.19 -12.95
C ARG A 87 -12.99 -5.52 -14.07
N ASP A 88 -12.57 -6.35 -15.02
CA ASP A 88 -13.33 -6.57 -16.25
C ASP A 88 -14.12 -7.89 -16.22
N HIS A 89 -13.98 -8.67 -15.16
CA HIS A 89 -14.66 -9.96 -14.99
C HIS A 89 -15.43 -10.02 -13.68
N ASP A 90 -16.61 -10.60 -13.74
CA ASP A 90 -17.43 -10.88 -12.56
C ASP A 90 -16.77 -11.98 -11.71
N GLN A 91 -16.75 -11.80 -10.40
CA GLN A 91 -16.33 -12.80 -9.45
C GLN A 91 -17.50 -13.73 -9.09
N ARG A 92 -17.17 -14.96 -8.68
CA ARG A 92 -18.16 -16.02 -8.42
C ARG A 92 -19.07 -15.74 -7.23
N PHE A 93 -18.53 -15.15 -6.18
CA PHE A 93 -19.19 -15.04 -4.89
C PHE A 93 -19.34 -13.57 -4.46
N LYS A 94 -18.25 -12.86 -4.33
CA LYS A 94 -18.22 -11.45 -3.92
C LYS A 94 -17.62 -10.58 -5.00
N GLN A 95 -18.38 -9.60 -5.48
CA GLN A 95 -17.86 -8.64 -6.45
C GLN A 95 -16.80 -7.73 -5.80
N VAL A 96 -15.67 -7.56 -6.47
CA VAL A 96 -14.61 -6.66 -6.05
C VAL A 96 -14.90 -5.28 -6.62
N GLU A 97 -15.26 -4.33 -5.75
CA GLU A 97 -15.63 -2.97 -6.15
C GLU A 97 -14.56 -1.96 -5.76
N ASP A 98 -14.38 -0.92 -6.58
CA ASP A 98 -13.43 0.17 -6.34
C ASP A 98 -14.05 1.37 -5.59
N ASN A 99 -15.38 1.36 -5.35
CA ASN A 99 -16.07 2.45 -4.68
C ASN A 99 -15.72 2.51 -3.19
N ASN A 100 -15.47 3.72 -2.67
CA ASN A 100 -15.13 3.94 -1.26
C ASN A 100 -13.94 3.11 -0.77
N ARG A 101 -12.94 2.90 -1.62
CA ARG A 101 -11.70 2.17 -1.31
C ARG A 101 -10.52 3.12 -1.24
N LYS A 102 -9.54 2.81 -0.43
CA LYS A 102 -8.22 3.44 -0.52
C LYS A 102 -7.69 3.26 -1.93
N ARG A 103 -7.06 4.31 -2.45
CA ARG A 103 -6.61 4.33 -3.85
C ARG A 103 -5.79 3.11 -4.23
N SER A 104 -4.88 2.72 -3.38
CA SER A 104 -3.95 1.60 -3.60
C SER A 104 -4.58 0.21 -3.47
N ALA A 105 -5.74 0.07 -2.81
CA ALA A 105 -6.49 -1.18 -2.73
C ALA A 105 -7.42 -1.40 -3.94
N LYS A 106 -7.56 -0.41 -4.82
CA LYS A 106 -8.40 -0.50 -6.02
C LYS A 106 -7.82 -1.45 -7.06
N THR A 107 -8.69 -2.00 -7.89
CA THR A 107 -8.32 -2.86 -9.04
C THR A 107 -7.60 -2.07 -10.13
N ALA A 108 -7.88 -0.78 -10.25
CA ALA A 108 -7.18 0.14 -11.14
C ALA A 108 -6.98 1.51 -10.48
N GLY A 109 -5.86 2.15 -10.77
CA GLY A 109 -5.60 3.48 -10.21
C GLY A 109 -4.27 4.08 -10.61
N THR A 110 -4.08 5.32 -10.14
CA THR A 110 -2.82 6.07 -10.23
C THR A 110 -2.48 6.60 -8.85
N GLN A 111 -1.20 6.61 -8.48
CA GLN A 111 -0.76 7.09 -7.18
C GLN A 111 0.57 7.82 -7.32
N LEU A 112 0.66 8.99 -6.67
CA LEU A 112 1.93 9.64 -6.41
C LEU A 112 2.53 9.00 -5.15
N LEU A 113 3.64 8.31 -5.31
CA LEU A 113 4.39 7.69 -4.23
C LEU A 113 5.31 8.73 -3.58
N ASP A 114 6.56 8.80 -4.01
CA ASP A 114 7.49 9.78 -3.48
C ASP A 114 7.28 11.15 -4.13
N ALA A 115 7.39 12.21 -3.33
CA ALA A 115 7.36 13.60 -3.77
C ALA A 115 8.07 14.47 -2.73
N PHE A 116 9.37 14.68 -2.88
CA PHE A 116 10.15 15.47 -1.93
C PHE A 116 11.19 16.34 -2.61
N GLY A 117 11.47 17.46 -1.96
CA GLY A 117 12.63 18.28 -2.26
C GLY A 117 13.82 17.88 -1.37
N TYR A 118 15.02 18.05 -1.88
CA TYR A 118 16.23 17.81 -1.11
C TYR A 118 17.27 18.91 -1.30
N TYR A 119 18.10 19.07 -0.28
CA TYR A 119 19.23 19.99 -0.28
C TYR A 119 20.48 19.27 0.20
N LEU A 120 21.54 19.37 -0.60
CA LEU A 120 22.87 18.85 -0.27
C LEU A 120 23.70 20.00 0.30
N TYR A 121 24.37 19.76 1.42
CA TYR A 121 25.21 20.76 2.07
C TYR A 121 26.48 20.14 2.62
N ASP A 122 27.41 20.99 2.97
CA ASP A 122 28.67 20.62 3.58
C ASP A 122 28.88 21.47 4.84
N ILE A 123 29.29 20.85 5.93
CA ILE A 123 29.67 21.50 7.17
C ILE A 123 31.09 21.07 7.49
N ASP A 124 32.03 22.00 7.39
CA ASP A 124 33.45 21.80 7.67
C ASP A 124 34.08 20.62 6.90
N GLY A 125 33.74 20.46 5.63
CA GLY A 125 34.20 19.39 4.77
C GLY A 125 33.47 18.05 4.99
N GLN A 126 32.41 18.04 5.80
CA GLN A 126 31.59 16.85 6.06
C GLN A 126 30.25 16.98 5.33
N PRO A 127 29.95 16.11 4.34
CA PRO A 127 28.74 16.20 3.58
C PRO A 127 27.49 15.85 4.42
N GLY A 128 26.40 16.55 4.11
CA GLY A 128 25.08 16.31 4.67
C GLY A 128 23.98 16.45 3.64
N SER A 129 22.81 15.95 3.94
CA SER A 129 21.61 16.18 3.14
C SER A 129 20.38 16.37 4.01
N ALA A 130 19.45 17.17 3.53
CA ALA A 130 18.11 17.33 4.13
C ALA A 130 17.05 17.08 3.06
N ARG A 131 15.99 16.38 3.42
CA ARG A 131 14.84 16.06 2.55
C ARG A 131 13.55 16.45 3.23
N LEU A 132 12.62 17.03 2.48
CA LEU A 132 11.30 17.42 2.97
C LEU A 132 10.23 17.02 1.95
N GLY A 133 9.21 16.33 2.41
CA GLY A 133 8.09 15.90 1.61
C GLY A 133 7.74 14.43 1.80
N LYS A 134 6.95 13.91 0.88
CA LYS A 134 6.46 12.54 0.88
C LYS A 134 7.56 11.57 0.45
N GLN A 135 8.01 10.70 1.34
CA GLN A 135 9.15 9.81 1.10
C GLN A 135 9.11 8.56 1.96
N VAL A 136 9.88 7.56 1.53
CA VAL A 136 10.15 6.34 2.31
C VAL A 136 11.50 6.50 3.01
N VAL A 137 11.54 6.17 4.31
CA VAL A 137 12.78 6.04 5.09
C VAL A 137 12.99 4.58 5.44
N ASN A 138 14.12 4.02 5.05
CA ASN A 138 14.47 2.64 5.32
C ASN A 138 15.80 2.58 6.11
N TRP A 139 15.72 2.08 7.34
CA TRP A 139 16.87 1.87 8.23
C TRP A 139 17.20 0.39 8.44
N GLY A 140 16.94 -0.45 7.44
CA GLY A 140 17.27 -1.86 7.47
C GLY A 140 16.09 -2.79 7.20
N GLU A 141 16.35 -4.09 7.18
CA GLU A 141 15.38 -5.09 6.72
C GLU A 141 14.52 -5.72 7.82
N SER A 142 14.77 -5.38 9.09
CA SER A 142 14.01 -5.93 10.26
C SER A 142 13.99 -7.46 10.30
N THR A 143 15.10 -8.09 9.97
CA THR A 143 15.20 -9.55 9.77
C THR A 143 14.88 -10.34 11.04
N PHE A 144 15.26 -9.83 12.22
CA PHE A 144 15.09 -10.53 13.50
C PHE A 144 13.92 -10.06 14.34
N ILE A 145 13.49 -8.81 14.17
CA ILE A 145 12.36 -8.23 14.90
C ILE A 145 11.37 -7.71 13.85
N GLN A 146 10.21 -8.33 13.78
CA GLN A 146 9.18 -7.95 12.82
C GLN A 146 8.80 -6.46 12.99
N GLY A 147 8.84 -5.73 11.88
CA GLY A 147 8.63 -4.29 11.87
C GLY A 147 9.88 -3.49 12.26
N GLY A 148 10.63 -3.88 13.27
CA GLY A 148 11.88 -3.26 13.70
C GLY A 148 11.92 -1.74 13.55
N LEU A 149 12.99 -1.22 12.96
CA LEU A 149 13.15 0.20 12.64
C LEU A 149 12.37 0.65 11.38
N ASN A 150 11.75 -0.28 10.64
CA ASN A 150 10.99 0.02 9.42
C ASN A 150 9.50 0.32 9.67
N VAL A 151 9.05 0.46 10.90
CA VAL A 151 7.66 0.85 11.24
C VAL A 151 7.32 2.30 10.85
N ILE A 152 8.28 3.08 10.37
CA ILE A 152 8.10 4.48 9.95
C ILE A 152 7.11 4.58 8.79
N ASN A 153 7.24 3.69 7.80
CA ASN A 153 6.38 3.65 6.63
C ASN A 153 5.39 2.50 6.73
N PRO A 154 4.07 2.76 6.55
CA PRO A 154 3.07 1.70 6.52
C PRO A 154 3.26 0.79 5.30
N PHE A 155 2.72 -0.43 5.40
CA PHE A 155 2.75 -1.38 4.30
C PHE A 155 1.48 -1.31 3.44
N ASN A 156 1.66 -1.47 2.14
CA ASN A 156 0.60 -1.71 1.18
C ASN A 156 0.63 -3.19 0.76
N LEU A 157 -0.18 -4.01 1.41
CA LEU A 157 -0.22 -5.44 1.13
C LEU A 157 -0.83 -5.73 -0.25
N ALA A 158 -1.82 -4.94 -0.67
CA ALA A 158 -2.40 -5.08 -1.99
C ALA A 158 -1.38 -4.84 -3.11
N ALA A 159 -0.51 -3.82 -2.96
CA ALA A 159 0.56 -3.57 -3.92
C ALA A 159 1.63 -4.67 -3.91
N LEU A 160 2.03 -5.13 -2.71
CA LEU A 160 3.03 -6.20 -2.57
C LEU A 160 2.63 -7.50 -3.27
N ARG A 161 1.34 -7.83 -3.23
CA ARG A 161 0.80 -9.10 -3.75
C ARG A 161 0.44 -9.05 -5.23
N ARG A 162 0.48 -7.89 -5.86
CA ARG A 162 0.25 -7.77 -7.31
C ARG A 162 1.36 -8.48 -8.08
N PRO A 163 1.01 -9.21 -9.16
CA PRO A 163 2.03 -9.81 -10.03
C PRO A 163 3.00 -8.76 -10.57
N GLY A 164 4.30 -9.04 -10.51
CA GLY A 164 5.33 -8.12 -10.96
C GLY A 164 5.64 -6.96 -10.01
N SER A 165 5.18 -7.02 -8.76
CA SER A 165 5.52 -6.02 -7.73
C SER A 165 6.91 -6.25 -7.15
N GLU A 166 7.52 -5.17 -6.69
CA GLU A 166 8.78 -5.15 -5.96
C GLU A 166 8.55 -4.73 -4.50
N VAL A 167 9.47 -5.05 -3.61
CA VAL A 167 9.36 -4.68 -2.17
C VAL A 167 9.19 -3.18 -1.98
N LYS A 168 9.82 -2.37 -2.82
CA LYS A 168 9.66 -0.91 -2.80
C LYS A 168 8.23 -0.43 -3.07
N ASP A 169 7.41 -1.23 -3.76
CA ASP A 169 6.00 -0.92 -4.03
C ASP A 169 5.12 -1.15 -2.78
N ALA A 170 5.63 -1.91 -1.83
CA ALA A 170 4.92 -2.24 -0.58
C ALA A 170 5.01 -1.15 0.48
N LEU A 171 5.97 -0.25 0.40
CA LEU A 171 6.12 0.81 1.38
C LEU A 171 5.32 2.05 0.97
N VAL A 172 4.49 2.56 1.88
CA VAL A 172 3.70 3.77 1.65
C VAL A 172 4.52 4.98 2.10
N PRO A 173 4.90 5.88 1.18
CA PRO A 173 5.59 7.10 1.56
C PRO A 173 4.69 8.00 2.41
N VAL A 174 5.26 8.64 3.43
CA VAL A 174 4.61 9.63 4.29
C VAL A 174 5.35 10.95 4.27
N ASN A 175 4.67 12.05 4.60
CA ASN A 175 5.33 13.35 4.66
C ASN A 175 6.21 13.41 5.91
N LEU A 176 7.49 13.69 5.69
CA LEU A 176 8.45 13.84 6.76
C LEU A 176 9.61 14.77 6.36
N PHE A 177 10.26 15.31 7.38
CA PHE A 177 11.59 15.88 7.27
C PHE A 177 12.60 14.81 7.62
N TYR A 178 13.61 14.62 6.78
CA TYR A 178 14.72 13.69 7.00
C TYR A 178 16.03 14.42 6.81
N PHE A 179 17.02 14.11 7.63
CA PHE A 179 18.38 14.60 7.44
C PHE A 179 19.40 13.50 7.70
N THR A 180 20.53 13.64 7.04
CA THR A 180 21.76 12.88 7.32
C THR A 180 22.92 13.84 7.35
N GLN A 181 23.85 13.64 8.30
CA GLN A 181 25.05 14.43 8.46
C GLN A 181 26.23 13.54 8.84
N ASN A 182 27.28 13.60 8.07
CA ASN A 182 28.55 13.04 8.47
C ASN A 182 29.18 13.94 9.54
N LEU A 183 29.53 13.37 10.68
CA LEU A 183 30.23 14.06 11.77
C LEU A 183 31.73 13.90 11.65
N THR A 184 32.17 12.75 11.14
CA THR A 184 33.55 12.41 10.82
C THR A 184 33.57 11.48 9.60
N GLU A 185 34.75 11.09 9.13
CA GLU A 185 34.87 10.06 8.06
C GLU A 185 34.28 8.69 8.45
N ALA A 186 34.14 8.41 9.75
CA ALA A 186 33.68 7.13 10.27
C ALA A 186 32.33 7.17 11.02
N LEU A 187 31.76 8.36 11.21
CA LEU A 187 30.54 8.54 11.98
C LEU A 187 29.56 9.43 11.23
N SER A 188 28.34 8.94 11.01
CA SER A 188 27.20 9.69 10.50
C SER A 188 26.01 9.64 11.45
N VAL A 189 25.16 10.64 11.38
CA VAL A 189 23.89 10.72 12.12
C VAL A 189 22.76 10.94 11.13
N ASP A 190 21.74 10.13 11.26
CA ASP A 190 20.48 10.22 10.52
C ASP A 190 19.34 10.53 11.48
N GLY A 191 18.40 11.36 11.03
CA GLY A 191 17.21 11.67 11.81
C GLY A 191 16.02 12.03 10.93
N PHE A 192 14.81 11.85 11.48
CA PHE A 192 13.59 12.26 10.81
C PHE A 192 12.58 12.84 11.79
N TYR A 193 11.68 13.64 11.26
CA TYR A 193 10.48 14.11 11.94
C TYR A 193 9.28 13.88 11.04
N GLN A 194 8.36 13.02 11.46
CA GLN A 194 7.18 12.64 10.70
C GLN A 194 6.11 13.73 10.87
N LEU A 195 5.57 14.21 9.74
CA LEU A 195 4.57 15.28 9.69
C LEU A 195 3.15 14.75 9.59
N ASP A 196 2.96 13.57 9.00
CA ASP A 196 1.68 12.88 8.90
C ASP A 196 1.85 11.37 9.12
N TRP A 197 0.73 10.70 9.28
CA TRP A 197 0.66 9.26 9.47
C TRP A 197 -0.33 8.64 8.47
N ASP A 198 -0.04 7.44 8.00
CA ASP A 198 -0.97 6.62 7.23
C ASP A 198 -0.99 5.19 7.80
N GLN A 199 -2.07 4.46 7.56
CA GLN A 199 -2.22 3.09 8.05
C GLN A 199 -1.76 2.07 7.01
N THR A 200 -1.44 0.86 7.46
CA THR A 200 -1.24 -0.31 6.60
C THR A 200 -2.48 -0.53 5.74
N GLN A 201 -2.27 -0.73 4.44
CA GLN A 201 -3.32 -0.94 3.45
C GLN A 201 -3.48 -2.42 3.19
N LEU A 202 -4.66 -2.95 3.50
CA LEU A 202 -5.01 -4.35 3.29
C LEU A 202 -5.52 -4.57 1.87
N ASP A 203 -5.58 -5.84 1.47
CA ASP A 203 -6.22 -6.23 0.23
C ASP A 203 -7.71 -5.90 0.26
N ASN A 204 -8.28 -5.52 -0.88
CA ASN A 204 -9.72 -5.28 -1.01
C ASN A 204 -10.50 -6.58 -0.73
N CYS A 205 -11.67 -6.46 -0.11
CA CYS A 205 -12.54 -7.60 0.19
C CYS A 205 -12.92 -8.34 -1.09
N GLY A 206 -12.95 -9.66 -1.03
CA GLY A 206 -13.24 -10.53 -2.17
C GLY A 206 -12.03 -10.82 -3.07
N THR A 207 -10.87 -10.19 -2.86
CA THR A 207 -9.64 -10.55 -3.59
C THR A 207 -9.03 -11.84 -3.04
N PHE A 208 -8.20 -12.51 -3.83
CA PHE A 208 -7.65 -13.83 -3.50
C PHE A 208 -6.93 -13.91 -2.14
N PHE A 209 -6.23 -12.85 -1.76
CA PHE A 209 -5.49 -12.78 -0.50
C PHE A 209 -6.28 -12.16 0.65
N SER A 210 -7.52 -11.71 0.41
CA SER A 210 -8.41 -11.27 1.47
C SER A 210 -8.84 -12.50 2.29
N ASN A 211 -8.37 -12.55 3.53
CA ASN A 211 -8.67 -13.63 4.48
C ASN A 211 -9.58 -13.18 5.62
N ASN A 212 -10.18 -12.01 5.46
CA ASN A 212 -10.99 -11.35 6.47
C ASN A 212 -12.01 -10.45 5.79
N ASP A 213 -13.29 -10.64 6.09
CA ASP A 213 -14.40 -10.01 5.38
C ASP A 213 -15.00 -8.82 6.15
N PHE A 214 -14.29 -8.29 7.15
CA PHE A 214 -14.77 -7.17 7.96
C PHE A 214 -13.74 -6.03 8.16
N LEU A 215 -12.43 -6.30 8.11
CA LEU A 215 -11.38 -5.28 8.29
C LEU A 215 -11.00 -4.54 7.01
N PRO A 216 -10.79 -5.23 5.86
CA PRO A 216 -10.38 -4.56 4.64
C PRO A 216 -11.43 -3.61 4.09
N ASP A 217 -11.01 -2.75 3.20
CA ASP A 217 -11.91 -1.96 2.38
C ASP A 217 -12.76 -2.89 1.51
N GLY A 218 -14.04 -2.58 1.38
CA GLY A 218 -14.95 -3.35 0.57
C GLY A 218 -15.72 -4.46 1.26
N CYS A 219 -15.41 -4.69 2.49
CA CYS A 219 -16.14 -5.65 3.29
C CYS A 219 -17.47 -5.08 3.80
N ASP A 220 -18.45 -5.96 3.96
CA ASP A 220 -19.79 -5.60 4.42
C ASP A 220 -19.86 -5.38 5.93
N GLY A 221 -18.90 -5.92 6.68
CA GLY A 221 -18.80 -5.85 8.13
C GLY A 221 -18.67 -7.22 8.79
N LEU A 222 -18.52 -7.25 10.09
CA LEU A 222 -18.41 -8.48 10.86
C LEU A 222 -19.80 -9.14 11.00
N ASP A 223 -19.96 -10.36 10.53
CA ASP A 223 -21.13 -11.18 10.82
C ASP A 223 -21.04 -11.70 12.26
N VAL A 224 -21.92 -11.21 13.09
CA VAL A 224 -22.04 -11.63 14.51
C VAL A 224 -23.12 -12.69 14.73
N GLY A 225 -23.77 -13.11 13.66
CA GLY A 225 -24.86 -14.09 13.67
C GLY A 225 -26.17 -13.56 14.26
N ALA A 226 -27.26 -14.21 13.89
CA ALA A 226 -28.63 -13.83 14.26
C ALA A 226 -28.86 -13.81 15.79
N ARG A 227 -28.06 -14.52 16.55
CA ARG A 227 -28.19 -14.62 18.01
C ARG A 227 -27.87 -13.29 18.72
N LEU A 228 -26.86 -12.56 18.24
CA LEU A 228 -26.51 -11.26 18.81
C LEU A 228 -27.44 -10.17 18.27
N LEU A 229 -27.77 -10.20 17.00
CA LEU A 229 -28.70 -9.26 16.37
C LEU A 229 -30.12 -9.35 16.96
N GLY A 230 -30.55 -10.53 17.39
CA GLY A 230 -31.82 -10.77 18.08
C GLY A 230 -31.86 -10.30 19.54
N ASN A 231 -30.76 -9.76 20.08
CA ASN A 231 -30.70 -9.26 21.46
C ASN A 231 -30.61 -7.73 21.52
N PRO A 232 -31.75 -7.00 21.73
CA PRO A 232 -31.75 -5.54 21.74
C PRO A 232 -30.84 -4.90 22.80
N ALA A 233 -30.65 -5.55 23.94
CA ALA A 233 -29.79 -5.07 24.99
C ALA A 233 -28.30 -5.13 24.60
N ALA A 234 -27.89 -6.20 23.92
CA ALA A 234 -26.54 -6.32 23.37
C ALA A 234 -26.28 -5.28 22.27
N VAL A 235 -27.25 -5.07 21.38
CA VAL A 235 -27.20 -4.05 20.33
C VAL A 235 -27.03 -2.65 20.92
N ALA A 236 -27.87 -2.29 21.91
CA ALA A 236 -27.80 -1.00 22.59
C ALA A 236 -26.50 -0.80 23.41
N GLY A 237 -25.98 -1.87 24.00
CA GLY A 237 -24.76 -1.83 24.79
C GLY A 237 -23.48 -1.59 23.99
N LEU A 238 -23.47 -1.88 22.69
CA LEU A 238 -22.33 -1.70 21.80
C LEU A 238 -22.31 -0.36 21.07
N ALA A 239 -23.46 0.30 20.96
CA ALA A 239 -23.60 1.60 20.29
C ALA A 239 -22.68 2.71 20.86
N PRO A 240 -22.47 2.85 22.19
CA PRO A 240 -21.56 3.84 22.76
C PRO A 240 -20.09 3.66 22.37
N PHE A 241 -19.71 2.46 21.92
CA PHE A 241 -18.36 2.15 21.44
C PHE A 241 -18.22 2.36 19.92
N GLY A 242 -19.22 3.00 19.29
CA GLY A 242 -19.23 3.23 17.84
C GLY A 242 -19.54 1.99 17.01
N VAL A 243 -19.96 0.89 17.65
CA VAL A 243 -20.31 -0.38 16.97
C VAL A 243 -21.78 -0.34 16.57
N ASN A 244 -22.07 -0.20 15.28
CA ASN A 244 -23.43 -0.28 14.74
C ASN A 244 -23.71 -1.71 14.30
N LEU A 245 -24.63 -2.38 15.02
CA LEU A 245 -25.17 -3.68 14.62
C LEU A 245 -26.32 -3.45 13.64
N THR A 246 -26.17 -3.89 12.42
CA THR A 246 -27.22 -3.88 11.40
C THR A 246 -27.67 -5.31 11.09
N SER A 247 -28.76 -5.46 10.35
CA SER A 247 -29.20 -6.77 9.84
C SER A 247 -28.16 -7.45 8.92
N GLU A 248 -27.15 -6.70 8.49
CA GLU A 248 -26.10 -7.16 7.57
C GLU A 248 -24.75 -7.41 8.28
N GLY A 249 -24.65 -7.16 9.58
CA GLY A 249 -23.43 -7.35 10.35
C GLY A 249 -23.00 -6.14 11.19
N VAL A 250 -21.83 -6.24 11.82
CA VAL A 250 -21.19 -5.17 12.59
C VAL A 250 -20.28 -4.36 11.68
N ARG A 251 -20.58 -3.08 11.49
CA ARG A 251 -19.64 -2.14 10.89
C ARG A 251 -18.71 -1.59 11.96
N ILE A 252 -17.43 -1.88 11.84
CA ILE A 252 -16.40 -1.32 12.69
C ILE A 252 -16.03 0.06 12.14
N PRO A 253 -16.14 1.15 12.93
CA PRO A 253 -15.71 2.47 12.49
C PRO A 253 -14.22 2.42 12.16
N ARG A 254 -13.85 2.92 11.00
CA ARG A 254 -12.44 3.08 10.63
C ARG A 254 -12.00 4.43 11.16
N GLY A 255 -10.94 4.47 11.95
CA GLY A 255 -10.29 5.71 12.31
C GLY A 255 -9.80 6.42 11.04
N GLU A 256 -10.21 7.67 10.84
CA GLU A 256 -9.65 8.58 9.85
C GLU A 256 -8.28 9.10 10.31
#